data_d768965a264796d4bf0271fc7a106c10
#
_entry.id   d768965a264796d4bf0271fc7a106c10
#
_cell.length_a   1.000
_cell.length_b   1.000
_cell.length_c   1.000
_cell.angle_alpha   90.00
_cell.angle_beta   90.00
_cell.angle_gamma   90.00
#
_symmetry.space_group_name_H-M   'P 1'
#
loop_
_entity.id
_entity.type
_entity.pdbx_description
1 polymer ?
#
loop_
_entity_poly.entity_id
_entity_poly.type
_entity_poly.pdbx_seq_one_letter_code
_entity_poly.pdbx_strand_id
1 'polypeptide(L)' 'MNITSAKYVRNLDGENDSVTIVVDGKQYAVPMDNDNRHYAEIMRQVAAGELTIADAD' A
#
# COMPACT_ATOMS: atom_id res chain seq x y z
N MET A 1 -12.01 4.00 3.22
CA MET A 1 -11.54 2.78 2.54
C MET A 1 -11.13 1.77 3.60
N ASN A 2 -11.68 0.56 3.50
CA ASN A 2 -11.44 -0.48 4.51
C ASN A 2 -10.40 -1.47 3.99
N ILE A 3 -9.13 -1.19 4.28
CA ILE A 3 -8.01 -2.00 3.81
C ILE A 3 -7.79 -3.14 4.80
N THR A 4 -7.86 -4.39 4.32
CA THR A 4 -7.66 -5.56 5.15
C THR A 4 -6.21 -6.03 5.17
N SER A 5 -5.44 -5.74 4.12
CA SER A 5 -4.01 -6.03 4.10
C SER A 5 -3.30 -5.09 3.13
N ALA A 6 -1.99 -4.95 3.32
CA ALA A 6 -1.14 -4.15 2.45
C ALA A 6 0.26 -4.75 2.42
N LYS A 7 0.90 -4.70 1.27
CA LYS A 7 2.24 -5.28 1.08
C LYS A 7 3.00 -4.47 0.02
N TYR A 8 4.26 -4.19 0.29
CA TYR A 8 5.13 -3.52 -0.68
C TYR A 8 5.42 -4.43 -1.86
N VAL A 9 5.56 -3.82 -3.04
CA VAL A 9 5.97 -4.51 -4.26
C VAL A 9 7.28 -3.89 -4.74
N ARG A 10 8.29 -4.71 -4.97
CA ARG A 10 9.59 -4.26 -5.47
C ARG A 10 9.62 -4.24 -6.98
N ASN A 11 10.34 -3.25 -7.53
CA ASN A 11 10.63 -3.20 -8.95
C ASN A 11 11.88 -4.04 -9.27
N LEU A 12 12.32 -4.00 -10.54
CA LEU A 12 13.48 -4.76 -10.99
C LEU A 12 14.79 -4.30 -10.33
N ASP A 13 14.83 -3.08 -9.82
CA ASP A 13 16.02 -2.55 -9.13
C ASP A 13 16.03 -2.93 -7.65
N GLY A 14 15.03 -3.66 -7.18
CA GLY A 14 14.93 -4.08 -5.79
C GLY A 14 14.39 -3.02 -4.85
N GLU A 15 13.85 -1.94 -5.39
CA GLU A 15 13.25 -0.86 -4.61
C GLU A 15 11.73 -0.99 -4.58
N ASN A 16 11.12 -0.59 -3.46
CA ASN A 16 9.67 -0.56 -3.37
C ASN A 16 9.12 0.55 -4.25
N ASP A 17 8.24 0.22 -5.20
CA ASP A 17 7.66 1.21 -6.11
C ASP A 17 6.13 1.23 -6.06
N SER A 18 5.51 0.27 -5.41
CA SER A 18 4.07 0.25 -5.25
C SER A 18 3.68 -0.53 -4.00
N VAL A 19 2.39 -0.46 -3.67
CA VAL A 19 1.81 -1.20 -2.55
C VAL A 19 0.59 -1.94 -3.08
N THR A 20 0.54 -3.25 -2.86
CA THR A 20 -0.65 -4.02 -3.13
C THR A 20 -1.53 -4.01 -1.89
N ILE A 21 -2.78 -3.59 -2.04
CA ILE A 21 -3.73 -3.59 -0.94
C ILE A 21 -4.91 -4.50 -1.28
N VAL A 22 -5.56 -4.99 -0.22
CA VAL A 22 -6.80 -5.77 -0.37
C VAL A 22 -7.91 -4.97 0.30
N VAL A 23 -8.95 -4.68 -0.47
CA VAL A 23 -10.13 -3.95 -0.02
C VAL A 23 -11.36 -4.75 -0.40
N ASP A 24 -12.15 -5.16 0.58
CA ASP A 24 -13.37 -5.94 0.37
C ASP A 24 -13.13 -7.20 -0.48
N GLY A 25 -11.99 -7.86 -0.25
CA GLY A 25 -11.63 -9.10 -0.95
C GLY A 25 -11.03 -8.89 -2.34
N LYS A 26 -10.81 -7.66 -2.77
CA LYS A 26 -10.21 -7.34 -4.06
C LYS A 26 -8.83 -6.74 -3.89
N GLN A 27 -7.90 -7.14 -4.76
CA GLN A 27 -6.54 -6.61 -4.74
C GLN A 27 -6.41 -5.41 -5.68
N TYR A 28 -5.67 -4.42 -5.21
CA TYR A 28 -5.35 -3.23 -6.00
C TYR A 28 -3.86 -2.93 -5.85
N ALA A 29 -3.22 -2.54 -6.96
CA ALA A 29 -1.85 -2.05 -6.94
C ALA A 29 -1.90 -0.51 -6.90
N VAL A 30 -1.24 0.08 -5.91
CA VAL A 30 -1.24 1.53 -5.70
C VAL A 30 0.19 2.03 -5.83
N PRO A 31 0.47 2.96 -6.77
CA PRO A 31 1.82 3.50 -6.91
C PRO A 31 2.19 4.34 -5.68
N MET A 32 3.47 4.33 -5.33
CA MET A 32 4.00 5.13 -4.21
C MET A 32 4.21 6.57 -4.67
N ASP A 33 3.10 7.26 -4.90
CA ASP A 33 3.07 8.62 -5.41
C ASP A 33 2.24 9.47 -4.45
N ASN A 34 2.84 10.53 -3.92
CA ASN A 34 2.18 11.40 -2.94
C ASN A 34 0.95 12.09 -3.51
N ASP A 35 0.85 12.23 -4.83
CA ASP A 35 -0.33 12.81 -5.48
C ASP A 35 -1.45 11.80 -5.68
N ASN A 36 -1.20 10.52 -5.40
CA ASN A 36 -2.21 9.48 -5.52
C ASN A 36 -3.06 9.43 -4.25
N ARG A 37 -4.38 9.55 -4.40
CA ARG A 37 -5.31 9.58 -3.27
C ARG A 37 -5.27 8.29 -2.47
N HIS A 38 -5.16 7.16 -3.15
CA HIS A 38 -5.15 5.85 -2.47
C HIS A 38 -3.88 5.70 -1.66
N TYR A 39 -2.75 6.13 -2.21
CA TYR A 39 -1.49 6.10 -1.48
C TYR A 39 -1.52 7.02 -0.25
N ALA A 40 -2.07 8.23 -0.41
CA ALA A 40 -2.21 9.17 0.69
C ALA A 40 -3.07 8.59 1.82
N GLU A 41 -4.16 7.89 1.48
CA GLU A 41 -5.02 7.25 2.46
C GLU A 41 -4.29 6.09 3.16
N ILE A 42 -3.51 5.29 2.41
CA ILE A 42 -2.71 4.22 2.98
C ILE A 42 -1.74 4.80 4.02
N MET A 43 -1.03 5.85 3.66
CA MET A 43 -0.07 6.47 4.57
C MET A 43 -0.74 7.08 5.79
N ARG A 44 -1.92 7.65 5.63
CA ARG A 44 -2.69 8.18 6.75
C ARG A 44 -3.03 7.07 7.77
N GLN A 45 -3.47 5.92 7.27
CA GLN A 45 -3.82 4.79 8.13
C GLN A 45 -2.58 4.19 8.82
N VAL A 46 -1.46 4.16 8.13
CA VAL A 46 -0.20 3.69 8.72
C VAL A 46 0.22 4.64 9.85
N ALA A 47 0.16 5.93 9.60
CA ALA A 47 0.52 6.94 10.60
C ALA A 47 -0.41 6.89 11.84
N ALA A 48 -1.68 6.56 11.62
CA ALA A 48 -2.66 6.42 12.71
C ALA A 48 -2.54 5.10 13.46
N GLY A 49 -1.68 4.17 13.01
CA GLY A 49 -1.53 2.85 13.63
C GLY A 49 -2.65 1.88 13.27
N GLU A 50 -3.45 2.21 12.26
CA GLU A 50 -4.57 1.38 11.82
C GLU A 50 -4.18 0.34 10.78
N LEU A 51 -3.02 0.50 10.14
CA LEU A 51 -2.58 -0.35 9.05
C LEU A 51 -1.07 -0.57 9.13
N THR A 52 -0.64 -1.78 8.85
CA THR A 52 0.79 -2.11 8.72
C THR A 52 1.02 -2.63 7.31
N ILE A 53 2.04 -2.08 6.63
CA ILE A 53 2.41 -2.54 5.30
C ILE A 53 3.49 -3.61 5.45
N ALA A 54 3.20 -4.83 4.97
CA ALA A 54 4.15 -5.93 5.04
C ALA A 54 5.31 -5.69 4.07
N ASP A 55 6.48 -6.22 4.41
CA ASP A 55 7.64 -6.15 3.54
C ASP A 55 7.40 -6.90 2.23
N ALA A 56 8.05 -6.46 1.17
CA ALA A 56 8.01 -7.15 -0.12
C ALA A 56 8.68 -8.53 0.00
N ASP A 57 8.21 -9.46 -0.81
CA ASP A 57 8.79 -10.80 -0.89
C ASP A 57 10.19 -10.79 -1.47
#